data_721ceab0d86065f3a2b36a55d001941c
#
_entry.id   721ceab0d86065f3a2b36a55d001941c
#
_cell.length_a   1.000
_cell.length_b   1.000
_cell.length_c   1.000
_cell.angle_alpha   90.00
_cell.angle_beta   90.00
_cell.angle_gamma   90.00
#
_symmetry.space_group_name_H-M   'P 1'
#
loop_
_entity.id
_entity.type
_entity.pdbx_description
1 polymer ?
#
loop_
_entity_poly.entity_id
_entity_poly.type
_entity_poly.pdbx_seq_one_letter_code
_entity_poly.pdbx_strand_id
1 'polypeptide(L)'
;MKIMAIDYGDAHTGIAISDYTETLAGYSDTLHSRKQEEVLSGIQRLIAEHGVQLLVLGYPRNMDGTEGPRAEKYAAFGETLRQVTGLEVILWDERRTTIDA
;
A
#
# COMPACT_ATOMS: atom_id res chain seq x y z
N MET A 1 16.66 3.02 -3.39
CA MET A 1 15.34 2.82 -3.96
C MET A 1 14.27 3.17 -2.96
N LYS A 2 13.34 3.98 -3.33
CA LYS A 2 12.27 4.37 -2.43
C LYS A 2 11.05 3.50 -2.61
N ILE A 3 10.56 2.98 -1.52
CA ILE A 3 9.45 2.05 -1.52
C ILE A 3 8.32 2.65 -0.72
N MET A 4 7.11 2.61 -1.26
CA MET A 4 5.94 3.09 -0.55
C MET A 4 5.10 1.89 -0.14
N ALA A 5 4.80 1.79 1.13
CA ALA A 5 3.89 0.77 1.65
C ALA A 5 2.52 1.42 1.81
N ILE A 6 1.50 0.74 1.35
CA ILE A 6 0.15 1.27 1.35
C ILE A 6 -0.75 0.33 2.12
N ASP A 7 -1.46 0.85 3.11
CA ASP A 7 -2.40 0.09 3.89
C ASP A 7 -3.78 0.66 3.54
N TYR A 8 -4.43 0.10 2.54
CA TYR A 8 -5.66 0.64 1.98
C TYR A 8 -6.84 0.34 2.89
N GLY A 9 -7.56 1.34 3.29
CA GLY A 9 -8.72 1.18 4.15
C GLY A 9 -9.93 1.87 3.58
N ASP A 10 -11.06 1.69 4.21
CA ASP A 10 -12.31 2.25 3.70
C ASP A 10 -12.34 3.76 3.81
N ALA A 11 -11.85 4.31 4.87
CA ALA A 11 -11.87 5.74 5.06
C ALA A 11 -10.49 6.32 5.29
N HIS A 12 -9.52 5.49 5.62
CA HIS A 12 -8.18 5.94 5.91
C HIS A 12 -7.20 5.02 5.21
N THR A 13 -6.29 5.56 4.47
CA THR A 13 -5.26 4.76 3.79
C THR A 13 -3.92 5.19 4.34
N GLY A 14 -3.22 4.29 4.99
CA GLY A 14 -1.93 4.59 5.58
C GLY A 14 -0.84 4.48 4.53
N ILE A 15 0.10 5.40 4.57
CA ILE A 15 1.20 5.46 3.63
C ILE A 15 2.49 5.53 4.41
N ALA A 16 3.46 4.73 4.04
CA ALA A 16 4.79 4.83 4.60
C ALA A 16 5.79 4.72 3.48
N ILE A 17 6.75 5.59 3.44
CA ILE A 17 7.76 5.59 2.38
C ILE A 17 9.12 5.48 3.04
N SER A 18 9.91 4.53 2.59
CA SER A 18 11.25 4.39 3.13
C SER A 18 12.24 4.21 2.00
N ASP A 19 13.48 4.60 2.25
CA ASP A 19 14.52 4.43 1.28
C ASP A 19 15.31 3.21 1.71
N TYR A 20 15.33 2.22 0.83
CA TYR A 20 15.96 0.98 1.15
C TYR A 20 17.43 1.14 1.48
N THR A 21 18.09 2.11 0.96
CA THR A 21 19.50 2.27 1.20
C THR A 21 19.82 3.14 2.40
N GLU A 22 18.82 3.77 3.02
CA GLU A 22 19.06 4.59 4.16
C GLU A 22 18.35 4.07 5.33
N THR A 23 18.96 4.01 6.43
CA THR A 23 18.30 3.46 7.54
C THR A 23 17.39 4.36 8.21
N LEU A 24 17.34 5.56 7.87
CA LEU A 24 16.50 6.40 8.57
C LEU A 24 15.16 6.46 8.18
N ALA A 25 14.39 6.89 8.94
CA ALA A 25 13.10 6.94 8.81
C ALA A 25 12.55 7.43 7.65
N GLY A 26 11.64 7.05 7.22
CA GLY A 26 11.04 7.55 6.09
C GLY A 26 9.93 8.48 6.39
N TYR A 27 9.02 8.58 5.54
CA TYR A 27 7.87 9.47 5.63
C TYR A 27 6.64 8.64 5.89
N SER A 28 5.74 9.12 6.69
CA SER A 28 4.45 8.43 6.83
C SER A 28 3.33 9.44 6.87
N ASP A 29 2.18 9.04 6.39
CA ASP A 29 1.02 9.91 6.32
C ASP A 29 -0.21 9.04 6.22
N THR A 30 -1.36 9.63 6.33
CA THR A 30 -2.63 8.94 6.19
C THR A 30 -3.52 9.76 5.26
N LEU A 31 -4.05 9.10 4.26
CA LEU A 31 -4.98 9.75 3.35
C LEU A 31 -6.38 9.48 3.87
N HIS A 32 -7.12 10.55 4.13
CA HIS A 32 -8.45 10.43 4.70
C HIS A 32 -9.48 10.66 3.63
N SER A 33 -9.97 9.61 3.03
CA SER A 33 -11.00 9.72 2.02
C SER A 33 -11.66 8.37 1.82
N ARG A 34 -12.92 8.38 1.50
CA ARG A 34 -13.62 7.17 1.17
C ARG A 34 -13.68 6.99 -0.33
N LYS A 35 -13.17 7.93 -1.10
CA LYS A 35 -13.21 7.85 -2.55
C LYS A 35 -11.91 7.33 -3.08
N GLN A 36 -11.97 6.23 -3.81
CA GLN A 36 -10.78 5.62 -4.33
C GLN A 36 -9.98 6.57 -5.23
N GLU A 37 -10.65 7.36 -6.03
CA GLU A 37 -9.93 8.26 -6.90
C GLU A 37 -9.17 9.31 -6.13
N GLU A 38 -9.66 9.73 -4.98
CA GLU A 38 -8.92 10.69 -4.18
C GLU A 38 -7.70 10.04 -3.54
N VAL A 39 -7.85 8.78 -3.15
CA VAL A 39 -6.73 8.05 -2.59
C VAL A 39 -5.66 7.86 -3.66
N LEU A 40 -6.08 7.51 -4.88
CA LEU A 40 -5.13 7.33 -5.97
C LEU A 40 -4.41 8.62 -6.30
N SER A 41 -5.12 9.74 -6.29
CA SER A 41 -4.49 11.02 -6.56
C SER A 41 -3.46 11.37 -5.50
N GLY A 42 -3.78 11.10 -4.24
CA GLY A 42 -2.85 11.35 -3.16
C GLY A 42 -1.61 10.48 -3.27
N ILE A 43 -1.80 9.23 -3.64
CA ILE A 43 -0.68 8.33 -3.80
C ILE A 43 0.21 8.79 -4.94
N GLN A 44 -0.39 9.19 -6.06
CA GLN A 44 0.40 9.66 -7.20
C GLN A 44 1.18 10.92 -6.86
N ARG A 45 0.58 11.81 -6.08
CA ARG A 45 1.28 13.01 -5.67
C ARG A 45 2.49 12.66 -4.81
N LEU A 46 2.32 11.74 -3.87
CA LEU A 46 3.41 11.35 -3.00
C LEU A 46 4.51 10.63 -3.76
N ILE A 47 4.13 9.82 -4.75
CA ILE A 47 5.12 9.16 -5.58
C ILE A 47 6.00 10.20 -6.29
N ALA A 48 5.36 11.22 -6.82
CA ALA A 48 6.12 12.24 -7.52
C ALA A 48 6.97 13.08 -6.58
N GLU A 49 6.43 13.38 -5.41
CA GLU A 49 7.17 14.20 -4.47
C GLU A 49 8.37 13.49 -3.87
N HIS A 50 8.26 12.21 -3.67
CA HIS A 50 9.31 11.46 -2.98
C HIS A 50 10.15 10.58 -3.90
N GLY A 51 9.80 10.47 -5.15
CA GLY A 51 10.56 9.63 -6.07
C GLY A 51 10.41 8.15 -5.81
N VAL A 52 9.19 7.73 -5.50
CA VAL A 52 8.93 6.33 -5.17
C VAL A 52 9.09 5.48 -6.41
N GLN A 53 9.70 4.30 -6.27
CA GLN A 53 9.95 3.42 -7.38
C GLN A 53 9.27 2.07 -7.27
N LEU A 54 8.77 1.73 -6.10
CA LEU A 54 8.14 0.43 -5.89
C LEU A 54 7.00 0.60 -4.90
N LEU A 55 5.88 -0.07 -5.14
CA LEU A 55 4.73 0.00 -4.24
C LEU A 55 4.51 -1.37 -3.60
N VAL A 56 4.20 -1.36 -2.31
CA VAL A 56 3.86 -2.58 -1.59
C VAL A 56 2.49 -2.35 -0.99
N LEU A 57 1.53 -3.15 -1.39
CA LEU A 57 0.15 -3.01 -0.92
C LEU A 57 -0.14 -4.14 0.05
N GLY A 58 -0.40 -3.79 1.29
CA GLY A 58 -0.80 -4.77 2.28
C GLY A 58 -2.19 -5.24 2.00
N TYR A 59 -2.42 -6.53 2.08
CA TYR A 59 -3.76 -7.02 1.89
C TYR A 59 -4.06 -8.08 2.91
N PRO A 60 -5.19 -7.98 3.57
CA PRO A 60 -5.50 -8.86 4.66
C PRO A 60 -5.97 -10.22 4.19
N ARG A 61 -5.67 -11.24 4.97
CA ARG A 61 -6.20 -12.56 4.75
C ARG A 61 -6.85 -13.00 6.02
N ASN A 62 -7.80 -13.90 5.91
CA ASN A 62 -8.44 -14.41 7.09
C ASN A 62 -7.44 -15.25 7.86
N MET A 63 -7.66 -15.38 9.14
CA MET A 63 -6.73 -16.10 9.97
C MET A 63 -6.62 -17.54 9.60
N ASP A 64 -7.63 -18.12 9.01
CA ASP A 64 -7.58 -19.51 8.60
C ASP A 64 -6.93 -19.68 7.25
N GLY A 65 -6.41 -18.62 6.67
CA GLY A 65 -5.74 -18.71 5.40
C GLY A 65 -6.59 -18.53 4.19
N THR A 66 -7.89 -18.37 4.36
CA THR A 66 -8.74 -18.20 3.20
C THR A 66 -8.81 -16.74 2.82
N GLU A 67 -9.13 -16.47 1.58
CA GLU A 67 -9.28 -15.11 1.15
C GLU A 67 -10.74 -14.78 1.12
N GLY A 68 -11.12 -13.74 1.72
CA GLY A 68 -12.51 -13.33 1.71
C GLY A 68 -12.78 -12.32 0.63
N PRO A 69 -14.00 -11.78 0.63
CA PRO A 69 -14.34 -10.79 -0.38
C PRO A 69 -13.46 -9.56 -0.36
N ARG A 70 -12.88 -9.26 0.80
CA ARG A 70 -12.02 -8.09 0.87
C ARG A 70 -10.73 -8.29 0.09
N ALA A 71 -10.27 -9.53 -0.04
CA ALA A 71 -9.05 -9.77 -0.77
C ALA A 71 -9.21 -9.38 -2.24
N GLU A 72 -10.39 -9.61 -2.81
CA GLU A 72 -10.62 -9.23 -4.19
C GLU A 72 -10.56 -7.71 -4.35
N LYS A 73 -11.09 -6.99 -3.37
CA LYS A 73 -11.07 -5.56 -3.42
C LYS A 73 -9.64 -5.03 -3.40
N TYR A 74 -8.79 -5.64 -2.58
CA TYR A 74 -7.41 -5.20 -2.48
C TYR A 74 -6.62 -5.58 -3.73
N ALA A 75 -6.91 -6.74 -4.29
CA ALA A 75 -6.24 -7.14 -5.51
C ALA A 75 -6.61 -6.21 -6.67
N ALA A 76 -7.88 -5.82 -6.74
CA ALA A 76 -8.32 -4.91 -7.78
C ALA A 76 -7.68 -3.53 -7.59
N PHE A 77 -7.55 -3.09 -6.36
CA PHE A 77 -6.92 -1.81 -6.10
C PHE A 77 -5.44 -1.86 -6.50
N GLY A 78 -4.78 -2.96 -6.24
CA GLY A 78 -3.38 -3.13 -6.64
C GLY A 78 -3.21 -3.06 -8.15
N GLU A 79 -4.14 -3.67 -8.87
CA GLU A 79 -4.09 -3.64 -10.32
C GLU A 79 -4.30 -2.21 -10.83
N THR A 80 -5.24 -1.50 -10.23
CA THR A 80 -5.49 -0.11 -10.59
C THR A 80 -4.24 0.74 -10.31
N LEU A 81 -3.60 0.51 -9.16
CA LEU A 81 -2.39 1.23 -8.84
C LEU A 81 -1.32 1.00 -9.89
N ARG A 82 -1.16 -0.24 -10.31
CA ARG A 82 -0.14 -0.55 -11.29
C ARG A 82 -0.42 0.18 -12.59
N GLN A 83 -1.67 0.21 -13.01
CA GLN A 83 -2.03 0.85 -14.25
C GLN A 83 -1.88 2.36 -14.19
N VAL A 84 -2.24 2.96 -13.07
CA VAL A 84 -2.21 4.40 -12.94
C VAL A 84 -0.80 4.93 -12.71
N THR A 85 0.02 4.21 -11.95
CA THR A 85 1.33 4.72 -11.61
C THR A 85 2.43 4.21 -12.53
N GLY A 86 2.19 3.09 -13.18
CA GLY A 86 3.23 2.49 -14.01
C GLY A 86 4.31 1.81 -13.20
N LEU A 87 4.12 1.67 -11.90
CA LEU A 87 5.12 1.06 -11.04
C LEU A 87 4.71 -0.36 -10.66
N GLU A 88 5.67 -1.15 -10.27
CA GLU A 88 5.38 -2.50 -9.83
C GLU A 88 4.68 -2.43 -8.48
N VAL A 89 3.67 -3.25 -8.27
CA VAL A 89 2.94 -3.32 -7.02
C VAL A 89 3.06 -4.74 -6.49
N ILE A 90 3.61 -4.86 -5.29
CA ILE A 90 3.74 -6.16 -4.65
C ILE A 90 2.63 -6.27 -3.63
N LEU A 91 1.86 -7.35 -3.68
CA LEU A 91 0.82 -7.57 -2.69
C LEU A 91 1.45 -8.29 -1.50
N TRP A 92 1.34 -7.67 -0.35
CA TRP A 92 1.94 -8.22 0.85
C TRP A 92 0.85 -8.81 1.73
N ASP A 93 0.97 -10.11 2.03
CA ASP A 93 -0.03 -10.80 2.81
C ASP A 93 0.15 -10.43 4.28
N GLU A 94 -0.81 -9.71 4.84
CA GLU A 94 -0.70 -9.29 6.19
C GLU A 94 -1.34 -10.22 7.16
N ARG A 95 -1.22 -11.51 7.03
CA ARG A 95 -1.80 -12.38 7.96
C ARG A 95 -1.11 -12.15 9.24
N ARG A 96 -1.70 -11.98 10.30
CA ARG A 96 -1.17 -11.77 11.50
C ARG A 96 -0.34 -12.74 12.03
N THR A 97 0.62 -13.12 11.74
CA THR A 97 1.35 -14.09 12.28
C THR A 97 2.21 -13.44 13.10
N THR A 98 2.16 -13.48 14.14
CA THR A 98 2.89 -12.90 14.97
C THR A 98 4.07 -13.45 15.02
N ILE A 99 4.86 -13.31 14.62
CA ILE A 99 5.96 -13.81 14.71
C ILE A 99 6.68 -13.52 15.62
N ASP A 100 6.77 -13.47 16.20
CA ASP A 100 7.39 -13.26 17.19
C ASP A 100 8.46 -13.68 17.07
N ALA A 101 8.77 -13.71 16.76
CA ALA A 101 9.82 -14.22 16.69
C ALA A 101 10.45 -14.32 17.52
#